data_63ac9b44e665c60d27d3ca0714e2541f
#
_entry.id   63ac9b44e665c60d27d3ca0714e2541f
#
_cell.length_a   1.000
_cell.length_b   1.000
_cell.length_c   1.000
_cell.angle_alpha   90.00
_cell.angle_beta   90.00
_cell.angle_gamma   90.00
#
_symmetry.space_group_name_H-M   'P 1'
#
loop_
_entity.id
_entity.type
_entity.pdbx_description
1 polymer ?
#
loop_
_entity_poly.entity_id
_entity_poly.type
_entity_poly.pdbx_seq_one_letter_code
_entity_poly.pdbx_strand_id
1 'polypeptide(L)'
;MKHQLLLTFDVEDFISTRSIDALSSILGLLDGCSMRALFFITGHMAEKLCSFEEVVDSLGEHEIGFHSSAHSVHPAVFEYCDVEEYENAYSVSLERETSHINPLSGAVEGRGGLQALKDLFPSKSIVAYRAPGYCCPPPHLDAMRRLGIEYDFSWDISLAPFSYRGVTFYPRPIFGDCEEALLTGEFQAANWAKLLRSLFREEVTVLNFHPHRFVDEDYWDGIYHRGNPKELTEALPRNSSQTRRMMSKFEALLRRMSRLQKLGVIEVSPRLMRSKTNLNTSRLDADRLVDDYSFWPKAFFGYSPKYISAQLSQFFEV
;
A
#
# COMPACT_ATOMS: atom_id res chain seq x y z
N MET A 1 12.78 -23.93 -5.32
CA MET A 1 12.00 -23.25 -4.23
C MET A 1 10.58 -23.14 -4.71
N LYS A 2 9.59 -23.17 -3.81
CA LYS A 2 8.20 -22.88 -4.17
C LYS A 2 8.10 -21.39 -4.47
N HIS A 3 7.29 -21.03 -5.46
CA HIS A 3 7.02 -19.64 -5.76
C HIS A 3 6.26 -18.99 -4.61
N GLN A 4 6.74 -17.84 -4.09
CA GLN A 4 6.07 -17.11 -3.04
C GLN A 4 5.00 -16.19 -3.62
N LEU A 5 3.80 -16.25 -3.05
CA LEU A 5 2.72 -15.32 -3.35
C LEU A 5 2.37 -14.54 -2.10
N LEU A 6 2.49 -13.23 -2.19
CA LEU A 6 2.14 -12.28 -1.14
C LEU A 6 0.76 -11.71 -1.42
N LEU A 7 -0.17 -11.94 -0.50
CA LEU A 7 -1.44 -11.21 -0.44
C LEU A 7 -1.21 -9.96 0.39
N THR A 8 -1.45 -8.80 -0.17
CA THR A 8 -1.32 -7.52 0.52
C THR A 8 -2.61 -6.74 0.46
N PHE A 9 -2.85 -5.91 1.48
CA PHE A 9 -4.03 -5.06 1.58
C PHE A 9 -3.61 -3.67 2.03
N ASP A 10 -4.12 -2.63 1.37
CA ASP A 10 -3.97 -1.25 1.81
C ASP A 10 -5.25 -0.86 2.58
N VAL A 11 -5.10 -0.69 3.88
CA VAL A 11 -6.17 -0.36 4.84
C VAL A 11 -6.06 1.12 5.17
N GLU A 12 -6.77 1.94 4.41
CA GLU A 12 -6.50 3.38 4.31
C GLU A 12 -7.72 4.27 4.50
N ASP A 13 -8.93 3.81 4.12
CA ASP A 13 -10.16 4.58 4.25
C ASP A 13 -10.60 4.70 5.71
N PHE A 14 -10.14 5.77 6.34
CA PHE A 14 -10.50 6.09 7.72
C PHE A 14 -11.84 6.85 7.82
N ILE A 15 -12.49 7.19 6.70
CA ILE A 15 -13.74 7.96 6.70
C ILE A 15 -14.93 7.02 6.89
N SER A 16 -15.09 6.03 6.01
CA SER A 16 -16.24 5.12 6.03
C SER A 16 -16.05 3.94 7.00
N THR A 17 -17.13 3.59 7.73
CA THR A 17 -17.17 2.35 8.52
C THR A 17 -17.40 1.12 7.65
N ARG A 18 -17.98 1.28 6.45
CA ARG A 18 -18.18 0.18 5.50
C ARG A 18 -16.88 -0.50 5.10
N SER A 19 -15.78 0.27 5.02
CA SER A 19 -14.46 -0.27 4.74
C SER A 19 -13.97 -1.23 5.84
N ILE A 20 -14.34 -0.96 7.11
CA ILE A 20 -14.03 -1.82 8.25
C ILE A 20 -14.88 -3.11 8.21
N ASP A 21 -16.17 -3.01 7.86
CA ASP A 21 -17.04 -4.17 7.69
C ASP A 21 -16.54 -5.08 6.56
N ALA A 22 -16.06 -4.46 5.47
CA ALA A 22 -15.42 -5.19 4.37
C ALA A 22 -14.11 -5.86 4.82
N LEU A 23 -13.27 -5.16 5.58
CA LEU A 23 -12.04 -5.70 6.17
C LEU A 23 -12.34 -6.90 7.07
N SER A 24 -13.32 -6.79 7.97
CA SER A 24 -13.76 -7.91 8.83
C SER A 24 -14.19 -9.13 8.01
N SER A 25 -14.96 -8.90 6.94
CA SER A 25 -15.37 -9.97 6.02
C SER A 25 -14.18 -10.63 5.31
N ILE A 26 -13.21 -9.84 4.85
CA ILE A 26 -11.98 -10.31 4.21
C ILE A 26 -11.15 -11.16 5.18
N LEU A 27 -10.99 -10.70 6.43
CA LEU A 27 -10.27 -11.44 7.48
C LEU A 27 -10.91 -12.80 7.74
N GLY A 28 -12.24 -12.86 7.83
CA GLY A 28 -12.97 -14.13 7.97
C GLY A 28 -12.75 -15.07 6.78
N LEU A 29 -12.69 -14.57 5.55
CA LEU A 29 -12.39 -15.38 4.36
C LEU A 29 -10.95 -15.90 4.34
N LEU A 30 -9.99 -15.08 4.76
CA LEU A 30 -8.57 -15.48 4.89
C LEU A 30 -8.41 -16.60 5.93
N ASP A 31 -9.03 -16.43 7.09
CA ASP A 31 -9.01 -17.45 8.15
C ASP A 31 -9.65 -18.75 7.69
N GLY A 32 -10.84 -18.69 7.07
CA GLY A 32 -11.52 -19.86 6.49
C GLY A 32 -10.70 -20.59 5.42
N CYS A 33 -9.74 -19.91 4.79
CA CYS A 33 -8.79 -20.51 3.84
C CYS A 33 -7.43 -20.87 4.48
N SER A 34 -7.24 -20.61 5.78
CA SER A 34 -5.96 -20.74 6.50
C SER A 34 -4.81 -19.97 5.79
N MET A 35 -5.10 -18.75 5.37
CA MET A 35 -4.15 -17.87 4.71
C MET A 35 -3.77 -16.71 5.62
N ARG A 36 -2.52 -16.28 5.50
CA ARG A 36 -1.99 -15.08 6.14
C ARG A 36 -1.61 -14.06 5.06
N ALA A 37 -1.80 -12.80 5.37
CA ALA A 37 -1.55 -11.67 4.47
C ALA A 37 -0.72 -10.59 5.17
N LEU A 38 -0.30 -9.58 4.42
CA LEU A 38 0.35 -8.37 4.92
C LEU A 38 -0.60 -7.19 4.72
N PHE A 39 -0.94 -6.50 5.81
CA PHE A 39 -1.83 -5.34 5.81
C PHE A 39 -1.02 -4.07 6.02
N PHE A 40 -1.01 -3.20 5.02
CA PHE A 40 -0.44 -1.86 5.11
C PHE A 40 -1.52 -0.91 5.65
N ILE A 41 -1.34 -0.39 6.84
CA ILE A 41 -2.35 0.38 7.56
C ILE A 41 -1.84 1.81 7.75
N THR A 42 -2.67 2.81 7.46
CA THR A 42 -2.34 4.21 7.72
C THR A 42 -2.43 4.54 9.21
N GLY A 43 -1.74 5.61 9.63
CA GLY A 43 -1.84 6.10 11.01
C GLY A 43 -3.26 6.47 11.40
N HIS A 44 -3.98 7.22 10.56
CA HIS A 44 -5.39 7.56 10.79
C HIS A 44 -6.30 6.34 10.92
N MET A 45 -6.02 5.32 10.09
CA MET A 45 -6.79 4.09 10.18
C MET A 45 -6.47 3.31 11.45
N ALA A 46 -5.21 3.31 11.91
CA ALA A 46 -4.85 2.71 13.19
C ALA A 46 -5.58 3.38 14.35
N GLU A 47 -5.67 4.71 14.36
CA GLU A 47 -6.43 5.46 15.37
C GLU A 47 -7.92 5.08 15.33
N LYS A 48 -8.52 4.97 14.15
CA LYS A 48 -9.92 4.56 13.99
C LYS A 48 -10.17 3.13 14.46
N LEU A 49 -9.26 2.21 14.14
CA LEU A 49 -9.37 0.79 14.51
C LEU A 49 -9.34 0.54 16.02
N CYS A 50 -8.83 1.46 16.85
CA CYS A 50 -8.86 1.34 18.30
C CYS A 50 -10.28 1.08 18.87
N SER A 51 -11.33 1.44 18.13
CA SER A 51 -12.73 1.22 18.54
C SER A 51 -13.32 -0.10 18.01
N PHE A 52 -12.51 -0.97 17.34
CA PHE A 52 -12.95 -2.20 16.68
C PHE A 52 -12.09 -3.40 17.11
N GLU A 53 -12.15 -3.74 18.41
CA GLU A 53 -11.30 -4.76 19.04
C GLU A 53 -11.27 -6.09 18.27
N GLU A 54 -12.41 -6.62 17.85
CA GLU A 54 -12.51 -7.90 17.12
C GLU A 54 -11.74 -7.85 15.77
N VAL A 55 -11.75 -6.70 15.09
CA VAL A 55 -11.01 -6.52 13.84
C VAL A 55 -9.51 -6.43 14.11
N VAL A 56 -9.13 -5.73 15.18
CA VAL A 56 -7.72 -5.60 15.62
C VAL A 56 -7.17 -6.96 16.01
N ASP A 57 -7.91 -7.74 16.78
CA ASP A 57 -7.50 -9.10 17.17
C ASP A 57 -7.30 -9.99 15.94
N SER A 58 -8.23 -9.95 14.99
CA SER A 58 -8.12 -10.70 13.74
C SER A 58 -6.94 -10.25 12.88
N LEU A 59 -6.68 -8.94 12.77
CA LEU A 59 -5.51 -8.38 12.11
C LEU A 59 -4.20 -8.82 12.80
N GLY A 60 -4.22 -8.99 14.11
CA GLY A 60 -3.09 -9.46 14.90
C GLY A 60 -2.57 -10.83 14.49
N GLU A 61 -3.38 -11.65 13.81
CA GLU A 61 -2.96 -12.94 13.26
C GLU A 61 -2.17 -12.82 11.94
N HIS A 62 -2.12 -11.64 11.33
CA HIS A 62 -1.47 -11.34 10.07
C HIS A 62 -0.19 -10.51 10.26
N GLU A 63 0.56 -10.26 9.19
CA GLU A 63 1.66 -9.30 9.23
C GLU A 63 1.12 -7.88 9.01
N ILE A 64 1.70 -6.93 9.74
CA ILE A 64 1.30 -5.51 9.69
C ILE A 64 2.45 -4.70 9.11
N GLY A 65 2.12 -3.89 8.11
CA GLY A 65 2.99 -2.89 7.50
C GLY A 65 2.42 -1.49 7.68
N PHE A 66 3.23 -0.49 7.43
CA PHE A 66 2.88 0.91 7.54
C PHE A 66 2.56 1.52 6.17
N HIS A 67 1.49 2.32 6.08
CA HIS A 67 1.00 2.96 4.86
C HIS A 67 0.94 4.49 4.97
N SER A 68 2.00 5.12 5.51
CA SER A 68 2.02 6.53 5.87
C SER A 68 1.07 6.91 7.02
N SER A 69 1.29 8.10 7.59
CA SER A 69 0.45 8.60 8.69
C SER A 69 -0.97 8.87 8.24
N ALA A 70 -1.17 9.49 7.09
CA ALA A 70 -2.45 10.05 6.69
C ALA A 70 -2.89 9.66 5.30
N HIS A 71 -2.38 8.82 4.54
CA HIS A 71 -2.66 8.65 3.07
C HIS A 71 -3.01 9.98 2.35
N SER A 72 -2.87 10.98 3.05
CA SER A 72 -2.65 12.38 2.89
C SER A 72 -3.66 13.28 2.19
N VAL A 73 -3.96 14.32 2.90
CA VAL A 73 -4.29 15.64 2.33
C VAL A 73 -3.18 16.08 1.37
N HIS A 74 -1.95 15.69 1.65
CA HIS A 74 -0.75 15.87 0.85
C HIS A 74 -0.05 14.53 0.75
N PRO A 75 -0.09 13.85 -0.40
CA PRO A 75 0.73 12.69 -0.66
C PRO A 75 2.21 13.02 -0.42
N ALA A 76 2.97 12.07 0.09
CA ALA A 76 4.37 12.29 0.42
C ALA A 76 5.16 12.96 -0.73
N VAL A 77 4.84 12.63 -1.98
CA VAL A 77 5.45 13.26 -3.16
C VAL A 77 5.08 14.73 -3.33
N PHE A 78 3.88 15.12 -2.93
CA PHE A 78 3.39 16.48 -3.11
C PHE A 78 4.18 17.49 -2.27
N GLU A 79 4.53 17.12 -1.05
CA GLU A 79 5.32 17.96 -0.14
C GLU A 79 6.72 18.20 -0.66
N TYR A 80 7.27 17.26 -1.42
CA TYR A 80 8.59 17.40 -2.02
C TYR A 80 8.63 18.34 -3.23
N CYS A 81 7.50 18.67 -3.84
CA CYS A 81 7.45 19.62 -4.94
C CYS A 81 7.80 21.04 -4.49
N ASP A 82 7.59 21.34 -3.20
CA ASP A 82 7.87 22.65 -2.61
C ASP A 82 9.15 22.66 -1.75
N VAL A 83 9.89 21.56 -1.71
CA VAL A 83 11.11 21.42 -0.92
C VAL A 83 12.31 21.26 -1.85
N GLU A 84 13.24 22.20 -1.81
CA GLU A 84 14.38 22.25 -2.74
C GLU A 84 15.58 21.41 -2.28
N GLU A 85 15.72 21.15 -0.98
CA GLU A 85 16.89 20.49 -0.42
C GLU A 85 16.56 19.10 0.15
N TYR A 86 17.48 18.17 -0.04
CA TYR A 86 17.36 16.78 0.43
C TYR A 86 17.09 16.68 1.94
N GLU A 87 17.87 17.40 2.75
CA GLU A 87 17.76 17.36 4.21
C GLU A 87 16.42 17.96 4.70
N ASN A 88 15.91 18.97 4.02
CA ASN A 88 14.59 19.52 4.31
C ASN A 88 13.48 18.50 3.99
N ALA A 89 13.56 17.86 2.81
CA ALA A 89 12.63 16.82 2.40
C ALA A 89 12.67 15.61 3.37
N TYR A 90 13.86 15.21 3.80
CA TYR A 90 14.03 14.17 4.81
C TYR A 90 13.40 14.56 6.14
N SER A 91 13.63 15.78 6.62
CA SER A 91 13.11 16.27 7.90
C SER A 91 11.58 16.36 7.89
N VAL A 92 10.99 16.90 6.81
CA VAL A 92 9.54 16.96 6.60
C VAL A 92 8.93 15.57 6.62
N SER A 93 9.53 14.61 5.90
CA SER A 93 9.08 13.22 5.89
C SER A 93 9.10 12.60 7.29
N LEU A 94 10.19 12.77 8.01
CA LEU A 94 10.34 12.21 9.35
C LEU A 94 9.31 12.79 10.33
N GLU A 95 9.09 14.10 10.28
CA GLU A 95 8.11 14.78 11.11
C GLU A 95 6.70 14.27 10.84
N ARG A 96 6.29 14.24 9.57
CA ARG A 96 4.93 13.84 9.19
C ARG A 96 4.63 12.38 9.51
N GLU A 97 5.58 11.48 9.30
CA GLU A 97 5.35 10.05 9.55
C GLU A 97 5.44 9.67 11.04
N THR A 98 5.84 10.59 11.89
CA THR A 98 5.86 10.43 13.35
C THR A 98 4.78 11.24 14.07
N SER A 99 4.03 12.06 13.36
CA SER A 99 3.03 12.98 13.92
C SER A 99 1.61 12.58 13.53
N HIS A 100 0.63 13.09 14.28
CA HIS A 100 -0.76 13.11 13.85
C HIS A 100 -0.95 14.25 12.84
N ILE A 101 -1.67 13.96 11.78
CA ILE A 101 -2.00 14.94 10.74
C ILE A 101 -3.50 15.17 10.80
N ASN A 102 -3.93 16.38 11.13
CA ASN A 102 -5.33 16.70 11.17
C ASN A 102 -5.98 16.50 9.79
N PRO A 103 -6.98 15.60 9.65
CA PRO A 103 -7.51 15.21 8.35
C PRO A 103 -8.31 16.32 7.64
N LEU A 104 -8.72 17.37 8.35
CA LEU A 104 -9.47 18.49 7.79
C LEU A 104 -8.58 19.69 7.43
N SER A 105 -7.58 19.98 8.27
CA SER A 105 -6.70 21.14 8.08
C SER A 105 -5.34 20.80 7.48
N GLY A 106 -4.91 19.54 7.54
CA GLY A 106 -3.55 19.13 7.21
C GLY A 106 -2.50 19.55 8.23
N ALA A 107 -2.90 20.13 9.38
CA ALA A 107 -1.95 20.54 10.41
C ALA A 107 -1.23 19.33 11.01
N VAL A 108 0.08 19.46 11.18
CA VAL A 108 0.93 18.46 11.83
C VAL A 108 0.95 18.73 13.32
N GLU A 109 0.50 17.77 14.12
CA GLU A 109 0.32 17.97 15.56
C GLU A 109 0.51 16.67 16.35
N GLY A 110 1.18 16.77 17.52
CA GLY A 110 1.29 15.68 18.46
C GLY A 110 2.03 14.43 17.95
N ARG A 111 1.63 13.27 18.48
CA ARG A 111 2.15 11.95 18.13
C ARG A 111 1.12 11.14 17.37
N GLY A 112 1.53 10.46 16.35
CA GLY A 112 0.63 9.64 15.52
C GLY A 112 1.42 8.75 14.56
N GLY A 113 0.89 8.54 13.39
CA GLY A 113 1.54 7.83 12.31
C GLY A 113 1.99 6.42 12.69
N LEU A 114 3.26 6.11 12.45
CA LEU A 114 3.83 4.81 12.77
C LEU A 114 3.71 4.44 14.26
N GLN A 115 3.71 5.44 15.16
CA GLN A 115 3.57 5.17 16.60
C GLN A 115 2.15 4.68 16.93
N ALA A 116 1.12 5.26 16.34
CA ALA A 116 -0.27 4.80 16.52
C ALA A 116 -0.40 3.32 16.14
N LEU A 117 0.24 2.92 15.04
CA LEU A 117 0.23 1.55 14.59
C LEU A 117 1.00 0.60 15.54
N LYS A 118 2.16 1.04 16.06
CA LYS A 118 2.92 0.27 17.07
C LYS A 118 2.17 0.12 18.39
N ASP A 119 1.43 1.13 18.80
CA ASP A 119 0.63 1.08 20.03
C ASP A 119 -0.58 0.14 19.86
N LEU A 120 -1.18 0.10 18.66
CA LEU A 120 -2.28 -0.81 18.35
C LEU A 120 -1.84 -2.27 18.24
N PHE A 121 -0.63 -2.53 17.75
CA PHE A 121 -0.06 -3.87 17.56
C PHE A 121 1.29 -4.02 18.29
N PRO A 122 1.31 -3.98 19.63
CA PRO A 122 2.56 -3.93 20.40
C PRO A 122 3.43 -5.19 20.28
N SER A 123 2.85 -6.31 19.89
CA SER A 123 3.55 -7.58 19.66
C SER A 123 4.14 -7.72 18.25
N LYS A 124 3.82 -6.81 17.33
CA LYS A 124 4.25 -6.88 15.94
C LYS A 124 5.50 -6.04 15.67
N SER A 125 6.37 -6.58 14.82
CA SER A 125 7.48 -5.82 14.26
C SER A 125 7.03 -5.16 12.96
N ILE A 126 6.78 -3.85 13.00
CA ILE A 126 6.33 -3.10 11.84
C ILE A 126 7.56 -2.62 11.07
N VAL A 127 7.97 -3.41 10.09
CA VAL A 127 9.21 -3.23 9.31
C VAL A 127 8.96 -3.11 7.81
N ALA A 128 7.70 -3.29 7.37
CA ALA A 128 7.29 -3.15 5.98
C ALA A 128 6.56 -1.82 5.76
N TYR A 129 6.78 -1.22 4.60
CA TYR A 129 6.18 0.03 4.18
C TYR A 129 5.68 -0.05 2.74
N ARG A 130 4.58 0.63 2.48
CA ARG A 130 4.13 0.99 1.14
C ARG A 130 3.73 2.45 1.16
N ALA A 131 4.30 3.23 0.25
CA ALA A 131 3.93 4.64 0.13
C ALA A 131 2.56 4.78 -0.56
N PRO A 132 1.70 5.71 -0.11
CA PRO A 132 0.52 6.12 -0.84
C PRO A 132 0.85 6.49 -2.27
N GLY A 133 0.03 6.03 -3.24
CA GLY A 133 0.28 6.23 -4.65
C GLY A 133 1.63 5.70 -5.15
N TYR A 134 2.27 4.82 -4.38
CA TYR A 134 3.61 4.26 -4.65
C TYR A 134 4.74 5.31 -4.68
N CYS A 135 4.52 6.48 -4.07
CA CYS A 135 5.46 7.60 -4.06
C CYS A 135 6.42 7.53 -2.88
N CYS A 136 7.64 7.04 -3.10
CA CYS A 136 8.67 6.93 -2.07
C CYS A 136 10.02 7.47 -2.59
N PRO A 137 10.20 8.80 -2.70
CA PRO A 137 11.47 9.37 -3.13
C PRO A 137 12.58 9.13 -2.09
N PRO A 138 13.86 9.21 -2.47
CA PRO A 138 14.98 8.88 -1.60
C PRO A 138 15.00 9.57 -0.24
N PRO A 139 14.65 10.88 -0.08
CA PRO A 139 14.59 11.49 1.26
C PRO A 139 13.55 10.82 2.16
N HIS A 140 12.39 10.47 1.60
CA HIS A 140 11.33 9.76 2.31
C HIS A 140 11.75 8.34 2.68
N LEU A 141 12.40 7.63 1.75
CA LEU A 141 12.97 6.31 2.01
C LEU A 141 13.97 6.32 3.17
N ASP A 142 14.85 7.31 3.22
CA ASP A 142 15.82 7.44 4.31
C ASP A 142 15.12 7.76 5.64
N ALA A 143 14.04 8.56 5.64
CA ALA A 143 13.21 8.79 6.81
C ALA A 143 12.54 7.48 7.28
N MET A 144 11.94 6.70 6.37
CA MET A 144 11.35 5.41 6.69
C MET A 144 12.38 4.43 7.26
N ARG A 145 13.56 4.34 6.65
CA ARG A 145 14.68 3.55 7.17
C ARG A 145 15.10 4.00 8.59
N ARG A 146 15.13 5.29 8.85
CA ARG A 146 15.41 5.83 10.20
C ARG A 146 14.37 5.39 11.22
N LEU A 147 13.11 5.22 10.81
CA LEU A 147 12.00 4.74 11.63
C LEU A 147 11.99 3.21 11.82
N GLY A 148 12.91 2.49 11.18
CA GLY A 148 13.07 1.05 11.30
C GLY A 148 12.41 0.23 10.19
N ILE A 149 11.99 0.87 9.09
CA ILE A 149 11.50 0.16 7.92
C ILE A 149 12.66 -0.56 7.21
N GLU A 150 12.48 -1.84 6.93
CA GLU A 150 13.45 -2.71 6.28
C GLU A 150 12.99 -3.19 4.90
N TYR A 151 11.69 -3.12 4.63
CA TYR A 151 11.06 -3.61 3.39
C TYR A 151 10.14 -2.55 2.80
N ASP A 152 10.28 -2.29 1.50
CA ASP A 152 9.48 -1.33 0.76
C ASP A 152 8.73 -2.02 -0.40
N PHE A 153 7.48 -1.60 -0.63
CA PHE A 153 6.59 -2.14 -1.65
C PHE A 153 6.13 -1.08 -2.65
N SER A 154 6.88 0.01 -2.77
CA SER A 154 6.45 1.20 -3.52
C SER A 154 7.00 1.24 -4.95
N TRP A 155 8.16 0.66 -5.25
CA TRP A 155 8.83 0.84 -6.54
C TRP A 155 8.55 -0.26 -7.55
N ASP A 156 8.27 0.12 -8.81
CA ASP A 156 8.04 -0.79 -9.96
C ASP A 156 9.26 -0.83 -10.90
N ILE A 157 10.40 -1.27 -10.40
CA ILE A 157 11.63 -1.32 -11.20
C ILE A 157 12.21 -2.71 -11.39
N SER A 158 11.68 -3.70 -10.70
CA SER A 158 12.16 -5.08 -10.79
C SER A 158 11.05 -6.09 -10.56
N LEU A 159 11.17 -7.23 -11.23
CA LEU A 159 10.31 -8.41 -11.05
C LEU A 159 10.74 -9.31 -9.88
N ALA A 160 11.89 -9.02 -9.27
CA ALA A 160 12.44 -9.74 -8.13
C ALA A 160 12.85 -8.76 -7.03
N PRO A 161 12.83 -9.18 -5.75
CA PRO A 161 13.28 -8.34 -4.66
C PRO A 161 14.76 -7.90 -4.84
N PHE A 162 15.02 -6.62 -4.58
CA PHE A 162 16.36 -6.04 -4.62
C PHE A 162 16.62 -5.17 -3.39
N SER A 163 17.87 -4.85 -3.11
CA SER A 163 18.27 -3.95 -2.02
C SER A 163 18.76 -2.62 -2.56
N TYR A 164 18.29 -1.52 -1.95
CA TYR A 164 18.76 -0.16 -2.22
C TYR A 164 18.79 0.63 -0.91
N ARG A 165 19.86 1.34 -0.63
CA ARG A 165 20.08 2.11 0.61
C ARG A 165 19.78 1.32 1.91
N GLY A 166 20.01 0.01 1.91
CA GLY A 166 19.77 -0.86 3.06
C GLY A 166 18.33 -1.30 3.27
N VAL A 167 17.41 -0.94 2.38
CA VAL A 167 16.03 -1.40 2.35
C VAL A 167 15.85 -2.44 1.25
N THR A 168 15.06 -3.48 1.50
CA THR A 168 14.69 -4.49 0.50
C THR A 168 13.39 -4.10 -0.15
N PHE A 169 13.42 -3.89 -1.46
CA PHE A 169 12.25 -3.58 -2.26
C PHE A 169 11.62 -4.86 -2.81
N TYR A 170 10.32 -4.95 -2.69
CA TYR A 170 9.50 -5.97 -3.27
C TYR A 170 8.86 -5.50 -4.58
N PRO A 171 8.59 -6.42 -5.55
CA PRO A 171 7.91 -6.03 -6.78
C PRO A 171 6.56 -5.38 -6.51
N ARG A 172 6.16 -4.46 -7.37
CA ARG A 172 4.78 -3.96 -7.38
C ARG A 172 3.77 -5.09 -7.64
N PRO A 173 2.52 -4.90 -7.22
CA PRO A 173 1.43 -5.82 -7.55
C PRO A 173 1.33 -6.04 -9.06
N ILE A 174 1.16 -7.29 -9.46
CA ILE A 174 1.08 -7.67 -10.89
C ILE A 174 -0.16 -7.13 -11.61
N PHE A 175 -1.17 -6.72 -10.86
CA PHE A 175 -2.38 -6.05 -11.34
C PHE A 175 -2.47 -4.70 -10.65
N GLY A 176 -2.74 -3.64 -11.42
CA GLY A 176 -2.86 -2.30 -10.86
C GLY A 176 -4.08 -2.17 -9.93
N ASP A 177 -5.19 -2.83 -10.30
CA ASP A 177 -6.44 -2.86 -9.53
C ASP A 177 -7.01 -4.28 -9.56
N CYS A 178 -6.74 -5.03 -8.48
CA CYS A 178 -7.23 -6.40 -8.35
C CYS A 178 -8.76 -6.45 -8.17
N GLU A 179 -9.36 -5.45 -7.54
CA GLU A 179 -10.78 -5.38 -7.27
C GLU A 179 -11.57 -5.16 -8.57
N GLU A 180 -11.12 -4.26 -9.43
CA GLU A 180 -11.75 -4.05 -10.73
C GLU A 180 -11.64 -5.30 -11.59
N ALA A 181 -10.50 -5.96 -11.59
CA ALA A 181 -10.32 -7.25 -12.27
C ALA A 181 -11.27 -8.34 -11.72
N LEU A 182 -11.56 -8.34 -10.40
CA LEU A 182 -12.57 -9.22 -9.80
C LEU A 182 -13.98 -8.84 -10.27
N LEU A 183 -14.30 -7.55 -10.35
CA LEU A 183 -15.64 -7.06 -10.69
C LEU A 183 -15.98 -7.34 -12.14
N THR A 184 -15.11 -6.99 -13.08
CA THR A 184 -15.32 -7.14 -14.52
C THR A 184 -15.28 -8.59 -15.00
N GLY A 185 -14.64 -9.46 -14.22
CA GLY A 185 -14.45 -10.85 -14.62
C GLY A 185 -13.23 -11.07 -15.50
N GLU A 186 -12.44 -10.04 -15.76
CA GLU A 186 -11.15 -10.12 -16.48
C GLU A 186 -10.12 -10.98 -15.74
N PHE A 187 -10.35 -11.24 -14.46
CA PHE A 187 -9.59 -12.25 -13.71
C PHE A 187 -9.75 -13.68 -14.26
N GLN A 188 -10.55 -13.89 -15.33
CA GLN A 188 -10.90 -15.26 -15.70
C GLN A 188 -9.88 -15.98 -16.60
N ALA A 189 -9.27 -15.36 -17.56
CA ALA A 189 -8.33 -16.08 -18.44
C ALA A 189 -6.99 -15.36 -18.61
N ALA A 190 -7.00 -14.06 -18.99
CA ALA A 190 -5.78 -13.31 -19.23
C ALA A 190 -4.98 -13.08 -17.94
N ASN A 191 -5.68 -12.82 -16.82
CA ASN A 191 -5.06 -12.58 -15.53
C ASN A 191 -4.54 -13.87 -14.90
N TRP A 192 -5.23 -14.99 -15.06
CA TRP A 192 -4.66 -16.29 -14.69
C TRP A 192 -3.43 -16.63 -15.53
N ALA A 193 -3.42 -16.30 -16.81
CA ALA A 193 -2.23 -16.48 -17.65
C ALA A 193 -1.09 -15.55 -17.19
N LYS A 194 -1.40 -14.31 -16.79
CA LYS A 194 -0.40 -13.37 -16.25
C LYS A 194 0.14 -13.86 -14.89
N LEU A 195 -0.75 -14.29 -13.99
CA LEU A 195 -0.37 -14.91 -12.72
C LEU A 195 0.49 -16.16 -12.96
N LEU A 196 0.06 -17.07 -13.81
CA LEU A 196 0.82 -18.27 -14.13
C LEU A 196 2.18 -17.94 -14.76
N ARG A 197 2.25 -16.92 -15.61
CA ARG A 197 3.55 -16.48 -16.17
C ARG A 197 4.48 -15.91 -15.08
N SER A 198 3.95 -15.15 -14.12
CA SER A 198 4.74 -14.65 -12.99
C SER A 198 5.26 -15.80 -12.14
N LEU A 199 4.45 -16.83 -11.89
CA LEU A 199 4.88 -18.03 -11.15
C LEU A 199 6.09 -18.76 -11.79
N PHE A 200 6.32 -18.57 -13.08
CA PHE A 200 7.47 -19.19 -13.77
C PHE A 200 8.65 -18.24 -14.01
N ARG A 201 8.47 -16.94 -13.82
CA ARG A 201 9.49 -15.92 -14.15
C ARG A 201 9.98 -15.14 -12.93
N GLU A 202 9.19 -15.08 -11.88
CA GLU A 202 9.43 -14.27 -10.71
C GLU A 202 9.62 -15.17 -9.49
N GLU A 203 10.44 -14.75 -8.55
CA GLU A 203 10.60 -15.46 -7.28
C GLU A 203 9.43 -15.18 -6.33
N VAL A 204 8.84 -13.99 -6.45
CA VAL A 204 7.76 -13.47 -5.62
C VAL A 204 6.71 -12.81 -6.49
N THR A 205 5.45 -13.09 -6.25
CA THR A 205 4.31 -12.36 -6.82
C THR A 205 3.54 -11.65 -5.73
N VAL A 206 3.27 -10.38 -5.94
CA VAL A 206 2.46 -9.55 -5.02
C VAL A 206 1.09 -9.32 -5.62
N LEU A 207 0.03 -9.55 -4.85
CA LEU A 207 -1.35 -9.13 -5.14
C LEU A 207 -1.77 -8.12 -4.10
N ASN A 208 -2.33 -6.99 -4.53
CA ASN A 208 -2.81 -5.95 -3.64
C ASN A 208 -4.30 -5.74 -3.76
N PHE A 209 -4.95 -5.52 -2.63
CA PHE A 209 -6.38 -5.24 -2.51
C PHE A 209 -6.61 -4.10 -1.52
N HIS A 210 -7.74 -3.40 -1.70
CA HIS A 210 -8.18 -2.32 -0.83
C HIS A 210 -9.56 -2.69 -0.26
N PRO A 211 -9.74 -2.88 1.05
CA PRO A 211 -11.03 -3.27 1.63
C PRO A 211 -12.19 -2.35 1.22
N HIS A 212 -11.97 -1.03 1.17
CA HIS A 212 -12.99 -0.08 0.76
C HIS A 212 -13.52 -0.34 -0.66
N ARG A 213 -12.68 -0.79 -1.59
CA ARG A 213 -13.07 -1.07 -2.98
C ARG A 213 -14.06 -2.24 -3.13
N PHE A 214 -14.21 -3.06 -2.12
CA PHE A 214 -15.24 -4.10 -2.11
C PHE A 214 -16.64 -3.54 -1.87
N VAL A 215 -16.75 -2.39 -1.23
CA VAL A 215 -17.99 -1.77 -0.77
C VAL A 215 -18.29 -0.41 -1.38
N ASP A 216 -17.29 0.28 -1.94
CA ASP A 216 -17.42 1.59 -2.53
C ASP A 216 -17.11 1.58 -4.04
N GLU A 217 -17.82 2.42 -4.81
CA GLU A 217 -17.69 2.49 -6.29
C GLU A 217 -16.38 3.15 -6.70
N ASP A 218 -15.98 4.20 -5.98
CA ASP A 218 -14.78 4.99 -6.25
C ASP A 218 -13.71 4.77 -5.17
N TYR A 219 -12.49 5.21 -5.45
CA TYR A 219 -11.45 5.34 -4.44
C TYR A 219 -11.82 6.48 -3.48
N TRP A 220 -11.77 6.20 -2.17
CA TRP A 220 -12.13 7.12 -1.11
C TRP A 220 -11.28 8.41 -1.13
N ASP A 221 -10.01 8.28 -1.40
CA ASP A 221 -9.04 9.36 -1.48
C ASP A 221 -9.32 10.31 -2.66
N GLY A 222 -9.80 9.78 -3.79
CA GLY A 222 -10.26 10.58 -4.91
C GLY A 222 -11.43 11.49 -4.54
N ILE A 223 -12.36 11.04 -3.71
CA ILE A 223 -13.46 11.86 -3.20
C ILE A 223 -12.94 12.86 -2.18
N TYR A 224 -12.14 12.39 -1.22
CA TYR A 224 -11.54 13.18 -0.18
C TYR A 224 -10.72 14.37 -0.71
N HIS A 225 -9.84 14.15 -1.70
CA HIS A 225 -9.04 15.21 -2.28
C HIS A 225 -9.81 16.17 -3.19
N ARG A 226 -10.84 15.70 -3.91
CA ARG A 226 -11.68 16.58 -4.74
C ARG A 226 -12.51 17.56 -3.93
N GLY A 227 -12.98 17.15 -2.75
CA GLY A 227 -13.77 17.96 -1.84
C GLY A 227 -12.97 19.06 -1.15
N ASN A 228 -11.62 19.09 -1.34
CA ASN A 228 -10.72 19.88 -0.49
C ASN A 228 -11.06 19.58 0.98
N PRO A 229 -10.28 18.82 1.74
CA PRO A 229 -10.69 18.00 2.91
C PRO A 229 -11.31 18.76 4.08
N LYS A 230 -12.09 19.78 3.79
CA LYS A 230 -12.93 20.51 4.77
C LYS A 230 -14.12 19.67 5.24
N GLU A 231 -14.46 18.63 4.48
CA GLU A 231 -15.55 17.71 4.81
C GLU A 231 -15.08 16.28 4.59
N LEU A 232 -15.28 15.41 5.58
CA LEU A 232 -14.98 13.99 5.47
C LEU A 232 -16.12 13.29 4.70
N THR A 233 -16.15 13.48 3.39
CA THR A 233 -17.19 12.90 2.53
C THR A 233 -16.87 11.46 2.21
N GLU A 234 -17.81 10.56 2.48
CA GLU A 234 -17.70 9.14 2.13
C GLU A 234 -17.85 8.93 0.62
N ALA A 235 -17.15 7.93 0.09
CA ALA A 235 -17.36 7.46 -1.28
C ALA A 235 -18.77 6.86 -1.45
N LEU A 236 -19.26 6.82 -2.70
CA LEU A 236 -20.55 6.22 -3.00
C LEU A 236 -20.52 4.71 -2.76
N PRO A 237 -21.50 4.16 -1.99
CA PRO A 237 -21.53 2.73 -1.72
C PRO A 237 -21.91 1.94 -2.98
N ARG A 238 -21.25 0.82 -3.21
CA ARG A 238 -21.72 -0.19 -4.16
C ARG A 238 -23.07 -0.74 -3.72
N ASN A 239 -23.88 -1.14 -4.67
CA ASN A 239 -25.09 -1.87 -4.30
C ASN A 239 -24.73 -3.25 -3.71
N SER A 240 -25.60 -3.75 -2.83
CA SER A 240 -25.35 -5.00 -2.09
C SER A 240 -25.17 -6.25 -2.97
N SER A 241 -25.67 -6.25 -4.21
CA SER A 241 -25.44 -7.35 -5.14
C SER A 241 -24.03 -7.34 -5.73
N GLN A 242 -23.49 -6.16 -6.03
CA GLN A 242 -22.11 -5.99 -6.47
C GLN A 242 -21.14 -6.37 -5.36
N THR A 243 -21.35 -5.86 -4.14
CA THR A 243 -20.54 -6.22 -2.95
C THR A 243 -20.50 -7.73 -2.73
N ARG A 244 -21.66 -8.40 -2.70
CA ARG A 244 -21.71 -9.86 -2.55
C ARG A 244 -21.00 -10.59 -3.69
N ARG A 245 -21.14 -10.11 -4.92
CA ARG A 245 -20.45 -10.69 -6.08
C ARG A 245 -18.93 -10.56 -5.96
N MET A 246 -18.42 -9.42 -5.51
CA MET A 246 -16.98 -9.21 -5.30
C MET A 246 -16.45 -10.13 -4.21
N MET A 247 -17.10 -10.18 -3.05
CA MET A 247 -16.72 -11.07 -1.95
C MET A 247 -16.72 -12.56 -2.38
N SER A 248 -17.76 -12.98 -3.12
CA SER A 248 -17.81 -14.36 -3.64
C SER A 248 -16.69 -14.67 -4.63
N LYS A 249 -16.33 -13.74 -5.50
CA LYS A 249 -15.21 -13.92 -6.43
C LYS A 249 -13.86 -13.92 -5.71
N PHE A 250 -13.71 -13.08 -4.68
CA PHE A 250 -12.52 -13.06 -3.85
C PHE A 250 -12.37 -14.38 -3.09
N GLU A 251 -13.44 -14.88 -2.48
CA GLU A 251 -13.45 -16.22 -1.85
C GLU A 251 -13.05 -17.32 -2.84
N ALA A 252 -13.59 -17.29 -4.05
CA ALA A 252 -13.22 -18.25 -5.10
C ALA A 252 -11.73 -18.16 -5.49
N LEU A 253 -11.16 -16.96 -5.52
CA LEU A 253 -9.74 -16.73 -5.73
C LEU A 253 -8.92 -17.36 -4.60
N LEU A 254 -9.25 -17.09 -3.34
CA LEU A 254 -8.55 -17.67 -2.18
C LEU A 254 -8.63 -19.20 -2.17
N ARG A 255 -9.79 -19.77 -2.46
CA ARG A 255 -9.96 -21.24 -2.57
C ARG A 255 -9.08 -21.85 -3.68
N ARG A 256 -8.90 -21.17 -4.82
CA ARG A 256 -7.99 -21.62 -5.88
C ARG A 256 -6.53 -21.54 -5.44
N MET A 257 -6.13 -20.45 -4.78
CA MET A 257 -4.78 -20.33 -4.21
C MET A 257 -4.50 -21.42 -3.17
N SER A 258 -5.46 -21.70 -2.28
CA SER A 258 -5.34 -22.79 -1.32
C SER A 258 -5.11 -24.15 -2.00
N ARG A 259 -5.78 -24.43 -3.12
CA ARG A 259 -5.54 -25.66 -3.91
C ARG A 259 -4.12 -25.69 -4.51
N LEU A 260 -3.65 -24.59 -5.09
CA LEU A 260 -2.30 -24.49 -5.64
C LEU A 260 -1.23 -24.66 -4.55
N GLN A 261 -1.47 -24.10 -3.36
CA GLN A 261 -0.61 -24.29 -2.20
C GLN A 261 -0.56 -25.74 -1.73
N LYS A 262 -1.71 -26.41 -1.65
CA LYS A 262 -1.79 -27.86 -1.31
C LYS A 262 -1.09 -28.74 -2.34
N LEU A 263 -1.11 -28.34 -3.60
CA LEU A 263 -0.37 -29.01 -4.69
C LEU A 263 1.13 -28.68 -4.69
N GLY A 264 1.57 -27.81 -3.81
CA GLY A 264 2.98 -27.41 -3.69
C GLY A 264 3.48 -26.52 -4.81
N VAL A 265 2.59 -25.91 -5.61
CA VAL A 265 2.93 -25.01 -6.72
C VAL A 265 3.34 -23.63 -6.19
N ILE A 266 2.61 -23.10 -5.23
CA ILE A 266 2.86 -21.80 -4.59
C ILE A 266 2.97 -21.95 -3.08
N GLU A 267 3.52 -20.94 -2.43
CA GLU A 267 3.45 -20.71 -1.00
C GLU A 267 2.81 -19.33 -0.77
N VAL A 268 1.58 -19.31 -0.25
CA VAL A 268 0.95 -18.04 0.18
C VAL A 268 1.46 -17.73 1.59
N SER A 269 2.35 -16.74 1.67
CA SER A 269 3.03 -16.43 2.93
C SER A 269 3.41 -14.96 2.99
N PRO A 270 3.08 -14.23 4.06
CA PRO A 270 3.50 -12.85 4.27
C PRO A 270 4.96 -12.74 4.74
N ARG A 271 5.70 -13.86 4.78
CA ARG A 271 7.09 -13.87 5.24
C ARG A 271 7.96 -13.01 4.35
N LEU A 272 8.59 -12.01 4.93
CA LEU A 272 9.54 -11.13 4.24
C LEU A 272 10.97 -11.68 4.35
N MET A 273 11.71 -11.57 3.26
CA MET A 273 13.09 -12.02 3.17
C MET A 273 13.96 -10.90 2.61
N ARG A 274 15.11 -10.68 3.24
CA ARG A 274 16.10 -9.70 2.73
C ARG A 274 16.65 -10.15 1.40
N SER A 275 16.65 -9.25 0.43
CA SER A 275 17.34 -9.49 -0.85
C SER A 275 18.85 -9.40 -0.68
N LYS A 276 19.56 -10.29 -1.35
CA LYS A 276 21.03 -10.24 -1.49
C LYS A 276 21.47 -9.49 -2.77
N THR A 277 20.52 -9.17 -3.63
CA THR A 277 20.79 -8.48 -4.90
C THR A 277 20.73 -6.97 -4.63
N ASN A 278 21.86 -6.30 -4.76
CA ASN A 278 21.90 -4.83 -4.69
C ASN A 278 21.48 -4.25 -6.04
N LEU A 279 20.66 -3.20 -5.99
CA LEU A 279 20.33 -2.44 -7.17
C LEU A 279 21.59 -1.72 -7.67
N ASN A 280 21.92 -1.91 -8.95
CA ASN A 280 22.90 -1.09 -9.60
C ASN A 280 22.28 0.28 -9.91
N THR A 281 22.67 1.31 -9.17
CA THR A 281 22.13 2.68 -9.29
C THR A 281 22.30 3.29 -10.68
N SER A 282 23.30 2.86 -11.46
CA SER A 282 23.44 3.27 -12.87
C SER A 282 22.31 2.76 -13.79
N ARG A 283 21.44 1.88 -13.28
CA ARG A 283 20.26 1.36 -13.99
C ARG A 283 18.95 1.91 -13.39
N LEU A 284 19.01 2.78 -12.40
CA LEU A 284 17.85 3.50 -11.91
C LEU A 284 17.37 4.42 -13.05
N ASP A 285 16.23 4.06 -13.61
CA ASP A 285 15.51 4.95 -14.51
C ASP A 285 14.74 5.96 -13.64
N ALA A 286 15.43 7.05 -13.28
CA ALA A 286 14.85 8.11 -12.46
C ALA A 286 13.63 8.72 -13.15
N ASP A 287 13.68 8.87 -14.47
CA ASP A 287 12.57 9.43 -15.25
C ASP A 287 11.32 8.56 -15.15
N ARG A 288 11.48 7.24 -15.21
CA ARG A 288 10.35 6.30 -15.01
C ARG A 288 9.75 6.41 -13.62
N LEU A 289 10.57 6.48 -12.57
CA LEU A 289 10.06 6.65 -11.20
C LEU A 289 9.35 7.98 -11.02
N VAL A 290 9.89 9.04 -11.62
CA VAL A 290 9.27 10.37 -11.59
C VAL A 290 7.94 10.39 -12.32
N ASP A 291 7.83 9.71 -13.46
CA ASP A 291 6.56 9.59 -14.20
C ASP A 291 5.50 8.89 -13.34
N ASP A 292 5.86 7.82 -12.64
CA ASP A 292 4.98 7.13 -11.71
C ASP A 292 4.52 8.06 -10.56
N TYR A 293 5.40 8.91 -10.03
CA TYR A 293 5.08 9.85 -8.95
C TYR A 293 4.26 11.05 -9.42
N SER A 294 4.27 11.37 -10.71
CA SER A 294 3.62 12.57 -11.25
C SER A 294 2.10 12.46 -11.30
N PHE A 295 1.53 11.27 -11.16
CA PHE A 295 0.09 11.05 -11.30
C PHE A 295 -0.73 11.89 -10.30
N TRP A 296 -0.43 11.78 -9.01
CA TRP A 296 -1.19 12.44 -7.95
C TRP A 296 -1.09 13.97 -7.98
N PRO A 297 0.12 14.57 -8.03
CA PRO A 297 0.26 16.01 -8.11
C PRO A 297 -0.44 16.61 -9.34
N LYS A 298 -0.38 15.92 -10.48
CA LYS A 298 -1.06 16.36 -11.70
C LYS A 298 -2.58 16.24 -11.58
N ALA A 299 -3.07 15.10 -11.11
CA ALA A 299 -4.49 14.79 -11.09
C ALA A 299 -5.27 15.65 -10.09
N PHE A 300 -4.68 15.92 -8.91
CA PHE A 300 -5.40 16.57 -7.81
C PHE A 300 -4.97 18.02 -7.54
N PHE A 301 -3.75 18.40 -7.91
CA PHE A 301 -3.18 19.72 -7.57
C PHE A 301 -2.77 20.56 -8.76
N GLY A 302 -2.89 20.03 -9.97
CA GLY A 302 -2.62 20.78 -11.20
C GLY A 302 -1.16 21.09 -11.49
N TYR A 303 -0.20 20.47 -10.80
CA TYR A 303 1.22 20.63 -11.09
C TYR A 303 1.58 20.10 -12.48
N SER A 304 2.44 20.81 -13.20
CA SER A 304 2.91 20.34 -14.49
C SER A 304 3.87 19.15 -14.34
N PRO A 305 3.81 18.14 -15.20
CA PRO A 305 4.74 17.00 -15.17
C PRO A 305 6.21 17.45 -15.23
N LYS A 306 6.50 18.50 -16.02
CA LYS A 306 7.86 19.05 -16.13
C LYS A 306 8.36 19.63 -14.81
N TYR A 307 7.51 20.33 -14.07
CA TYR A 307 7.86 20.86 -12.75
C TYR A 307 8.14 19.75 -11.75
N ILE A 308 7.26 18.76 -11.69
CA ILE A 308 7.40 17.61 -10.78
C ILE A 308 8.69 16.84 -11.10
N SER A 309 8.95 16.57 -12.39
CA SER A 309 10.15 15.89 -12.85
C SER A 309 11.42 16.64 -12.40
N ALA A 310 11.48 17.96 -12.62
CA ALA A 310 12.63 18.77 -12.21
C ALA A 310 12.86 18.75 -10.69
N GLN A 311 11.80 18.79 -9.90
CA GLN A 311 11.89 18.77 -8.43
C GLN A 311 12.30 17.40 -7.88
N LEU A 312 11.78 16.31 -8.43
CA LEU A 312 12.05 14.97 -7.93
C LEU A 312 13.39 14.40 -8.42
N SER A 313 13.79 14.69 -9.66
CA SER A 313 15.05 14.16 -10.25
C SER A 313 16.27 14.51 -9.41
N GLN A 314 16.32 15.72 -8.83
CA GLN A 314 17.41 16.13 -7.96
C GLN A 314 17.65 15.20 -6.77
N PHE A 315 16.61 14.52 -6.27
CA PHE A 315 16.73 13.63 -5.11
C PHE A 315 17.35 12.27 -5.47
N PHE A 316 17.37 11.91 -6.75
CA PHE A 316 17.96 10.65 -7.22
C PHE A 316 19.43 10.77 -7.59
N GLU A 317 19.93 11.99 -7.75
CA GLU A 317 21.31 12.29 -8.14
C GLU A 317 22.29 12.30 -6.95
N VAL A 318 21.82 12.14 -5.71
CA VAL A 318 22.59 12.25 -4.47
C VAL A 318 23.15 10.91 -3.98
#